data_25a3741d6248b05db09a8b17cacaa5a3
#
_entry.id   25a3741d6248b05db09a8b17cacaa5a3
#
_cell.length_a   1.000
_cell.length_b   1.000
_cell.length_c   1.000
_cell.angle_alpha   90.00
_cell.angle_beta   90.00
_cell.angle_gamma   90.00
#
_symmetry.space_group_name_H-M   'P 1'
#
loop_
_entity.id
_entity.type
_entity.pdbx_description
1 polymer ?
#
loop_
_entity_poly.entity_id
_entity_poly.type
_entity_poly.pdbx_seq_one_letter_code
_entity_poly.pdbx_strand_id
1 'polypeptide(L)'
;ASDVYKRQELGDSLIEIQGQFDAQGLLNPKSHQHFLDMFANHPVLQTEVATAYFNLSEAASNLREAKEQIDKSENQKIFLEVAVNELDELNIIDGEETQLIEKRLELINAEKIINSLNTALQLIGGDNGAVSLVGNAQKVLDPVSERIIKELDPLERAAAELAETELILARLASDIEMDSGRLEEIDDRLSRVRSVARKYNVTPDELTALHLDLANQLKAIKSGGSELGKLQS
;
A
#
# COMPACT_ATOMS: atom_id res chain seq x y z
N ALA A 1 -49.06 27.26 4.30
CA ALA A 1 -48.34 27.83 5.46
C ALA A 1 -47.40 29.00 5.08
N SER A 2 -46.69 28.90 3.96
CA SER A 2 -45.73 29.94 3.50
C SER A 2 -46.37 31.31 3.17
N ASP A 3 -47.61 31.33 2.75
CA ASP A 3 -48.30 32.55 2.28
C ASP A 3 -48.81 33.43 3.43
N VAL A 4 -49.13 32.85 4.58
CA VAL A 4 -49.61 33.57 5.75
C VAL A 4 -48.48 34.37 6.39
N TYR A 5 -47.29 33.79 6.52
CA TYR A 5 -46.11 34.50 7.08
C TYR A 5 -45.64 35.64 6.18
N LYS A 6 -45.67 35.49 4.86
CA LYS A 6 -45.35 36.56 3.92
C LYS A 6 -46.34 37.72 3.97
N ARG A 7 -47.65 37.43 4.19
CA ARG A 7 -48.68 38.46 4.37
C ARG A 7 -48.54 39.16 5.71
N GLN A 8 -48.13 38.46 6.75
CA GLN A 8 -47.85 39.01 8.04
C GLN A 8 -46.65 39.96 8.00
N GLU A 9 -45.54 39.53 7.38
CA GLU A 9 -44.33 40.33 7.18
C GLU A 9 -44.60 41.59 6.33
N LEU A 10 -45.46 41.49 5.32
CA LEU A 10 -45.94 42.64 4.53
C LEU A 10 -46.84 43.53 5.35
N GLY A 11 -47.75 43.00 6.19
CA GLY A 11 -48.60 43.73 7.09
C GLY A 11 -47.80 44.52 8.12
N ASP A 12 -46.82 43.89 8.72
CA ASP A 12 -45.94 44.50 9.73
C ASP A 12 -45.06 45.63 9.13
N SER A 13 -44.77 45.56 7.82
CA SER A 13 -44.01 46.61 7.11
C SER A 13 -44.87 47.80 6.66
N LEU A 14 -46.18 47.63 6.54
CA LEU A 14 -47.09 48.67 6.03
C LEU A 14 -47.85 49.37 7.10
N ILE A 15 -48.16 48.77 8.26
CA ILE A 15 -49.01 49.32 9.33
C ILE A 15 -48.40 48.93 10.68
N GLU A 16 -47.98 49.93 11.45
CA GLU A 16 -47.59 49.75 12.85
C GLU A 16 -48.83 49.95 13.74
N ILE A 17 -49.35 48.83 14.27
CA ILE A 17 -50.51 48.90 15.20
C ILE A 17 -49.94 49.06 16.60
N GLN A 18 -50.07 50.27 17.17
CA GLN A 18 -49.67 50.56 18.54
C GLN A 18 -50.71 50.02 19.51
N GLY A 19 -50.55 48.82 20.01
CA GLY A 19 -51.27 48.30 21.18
C GLY A 19 -50.59 48.67 22.48
N GLN A 20 -51.26 48.49 23.60
CA GLN A 20 -50.82 48.92 24.93
C GLN A 20 -49.47 48.23 25.41
N PHE A 21 -48.94 47.27 24.65
CA PHE A 21 -47.70 46.51 24.89
C PHE A 21 -46.79 46.35 23.67
N ASP A 22 -47.08 46.94 22.52
CA ASP A 22 -46.40 46.75 21.27
C ASP A 22 -45.71 48.01 20.76
N ALA A 23 -44.59 48.37 21.39
CA ALA A 23 -43.59 49.25 20.76
C ALA A 23 -42.54 48.40 20.00
N GLN A 24 -43.02 47.60 19.07
CA GLN A 24 -42.14 46.53 18.46
C GLN A 24 -41.00 47.10 17.64
N GLY A 25 -41.15 48.22 16.96
CA GLY A 25 -40.06 48.82 16.17
C GLY A 25 -38.88 49.31 17.01
N LEU A 26 -39.17 49.96 18.16
CA LEU A 26 -38.12 50.49 19.06
C LEU A 26 -37.57 49.46 20.04
N LEU A 27 -38.24 48.35 20.28
CA LEU A 27 -37.75 47.27 21.14
C LEU A 27 -36.79 46.34 20.41
N ASN A 28 -36.74 46.37 19.08
CA ASN A 28 -35.83 45.59 18.31
C ASN A 28 -34.45 46.27 18.20
N PRO A 29 -33.38 45.74 18.85
CA PRO A 29 -32.07 46.39 18.80
C PRO A 29 -31.50 46.54 17.37
N LYS A 30 -31.95 45.72 16.44
CA LYS A 30 -31.48 45.77 15.03
C LYS A 30 -32.01 46.99 14.27
N SER A 31 -33.14 47.60 14.71
CA SER A 31 -33.68 48.79 14.08
C SER A 31 -33.11 50.09 14.66
N HIS A 32 -32.48 50.05 15.84
CA HIS A 32 -31.92 51.22 16.49
C HIS A 32 -30.89 51.96 15.64
N GLN A 33 -30.00 51.23 15.00
CA GLN A 33 -29.01 51.81 14.11
C GLN A 33 -29.69 52.55 12.95
N HIS A 34 -30.68 51.95 12.33
CA HIS A 34 -31.41 52.54 11.20
C HIS A 34 -32.11 53.85 11.60
N PHE A 35 -32.79 53.89 12.77
CA PHE A 35 -33.41 55.09 13.26
C PHE A 35 -32.43 56.20 13.61
N LEU A 36 -31.28 55.85 14.21
CA LEU A 36 -30.19 56.78 14.49
C LEU A 36 -29.59 57.33 13.19
N ASP A 37 -29.34 56.48 12.21
CA ASP A 37 -28.78 56.87 10.92
C ASP A 37 -29.75 57.80 10.14
N MET A 38 -31.04 57.53 10.18
CA MET A 38 -32.07 58.41 9.59
C MET A 38 -32.10 59.79 10.27
N PHE A 39 -32.01 59.80 11.62
CA PHE A 39 -32.02 61.05 12.38
C PHE A 39 -30.77 61.90 12.13
N ALA A 40 -29.59 61.23 12.03
CA ALA A 40 -28.31 61.88 11.80
C ALA A 40 -28.17 62.48 10.38
N ASN A 41 -28.93 61.96 9.42
CA ASN A 41 -29.01 62.45 8.03
C ASN A 41 -27.62 62.57 7.33
N HIS A 42 -26.79 61.49 7.46
CA HIS A 42 -25.44 61.41 6.87
C HIS A 42 -25.36 60.32 5.78
N PRO A 43 -26.11 60.41 4.66
CA PRO A 43 -26.17 59.34 3.67
C PRO A 43 -24.81 59.03 2.99
N VAL A 44 -23.95 60.02 2.86
CA VAL A 44 -22.61 59.83 2.27
C VAL A 44 -21.74 58.91 3.15
N LEU A 45 -21.70 59.19 4.48
CA LEU A 45 -20.94 58.37 5.42
C LEU A 45 -21.47 56.94 5.52
N GLN A 46 -22.80 56.76 5.47
CA GLN A 46 -23.43 55.44 5.45
C GLN A 46 -22.99 54.64 4.23
N THR A 47 -22.95 55.26 3.05
CA THR A 47 -22.50 54.62 1.81
C THR A 47 -21.00 54.25 1.87
N GLU A 48 -20.18 55.17 2.41
CA GLU A 48 -18.74 54.92 2.58
C GLU A 48 -18.49 53.76 3.53
N VAL A 49 -19.17 53.69 4.67
CA VAL A 49 -19.06 52.59 5.64
C VAL A 49 -19.56 51.28 5.03
N ALA A 50 -20.69 51.29 4.33
CA ALA A 50 -21.20 50.09 3.65
C ALA A 50 -20.22 49.55 2.60
N THR A 51 -19.63 50.46 1.81
CA THR A 51 -18.63 50.11 0.79
C THR A 51 -17.37 49.58 1.44
N ALA A 52 -16.87 50.23 2.49
CA ALA A 52 -15.67 49.74 3.21
C ALA A 52 -15.90 48.39 3.86
N TYR A 53 -17.08 48.16 4.44
CA TYR A 53 -17.44 46.86 5.01
C TYR A 53 -17.56 45.78 3.95
N PHE A 54 -18.16 46.09 2.80
CA PHE A 54 -18.19 45.15 1.67
C PHE A 54 -16.81 44.76 1.20
N ASN A 55 -15.92 45.74 0.97
CA ASN A 55 -14.54 45.51 0.54
C ASN A 55 -13.77 44.69 1.58
N LEU A 56 -13.94 44.95 2.86
CA LEU A 56 -13.34 44.19 3.95
C LEU A 56 -13.82 42.71 3.95
N SER A 57 -15.15 42.54 3.78
CA SER A 57 -15.75 41.21 3.73
C SER A 57 -15.24 40.38 2.54
N GLU A 58 -15.15 41.05 1.37
CA GLU A 58 -14.59 40.44 0.15
C GLU A 58 -13.09 40.06 0.34
N ALA A 59 -12.29 40.99 0.83
CA ALA A 59 -10.88 40.75 1.10
C ALA A 59 -10.66 39.63 2.14
N ALA A 60 -11.50 39.57 3.19
CA ALA A 60 -11.46 38.49 4.18
C ALA A 60 -11.84 37.14 3.59
N SER A 61 -12.82 37.07 2.67
CA SER A 61 -13.17 35.86 1.95
C SER A 61 -12.04 35.37 1.05
N ASN A 62 -11.47 36.29 0.26
CA ASN A 62 -10.36 35.99 -0.63
C ASN A 62 -9.13 35.49 0.14
N LEU A 63 -8.83 36.11 1.29
CA LEU A 63 -7.73 35.68 2.16
C LEU A 63 -7.96 34.27 2.71
N ARG A 64 -9.20 33.96 3.12
CA ARG A 64 -9.53 32.63 3.62
C ARG A 64 -9.38 31.57 2.52
N GLU A 65 -9.92 31.84 1.35
CA GLU A 65 -9.80 30.94 0.18
C GLU A 65 -8.34 30.71 -0.22
N ALA A 66 -7.53 31.79 -0.23
CA ALA A 66 -6.10 31.67 -0.52
C ALA A 66 -5.35 30.80 0.53
N LYS A 67 -5.67 30.97 1.82
CA LYS A 67 -5.10 30.12 2.89
C LYS A 67 -5.48 28.65 2.73
N GLU A 68 -6.76 28.37 2.46
CA GLU A 68 -7.22 27.00 2.23
C GLU A 68 -6.53 26.35 1.03
N GLN A 69 -6.26 27.10 -0.03
CA GLN A 69 -5.51 26.61 -1.20
C GLN A 69 -4.03 26.32 -0.88
N ILE A 70 -3.40 27.18 -0.07
CA ILE A 70 -2.02 26.97 0.39
C ILE A 70 -1.94 25.70 1.25
N ASP A 71 -2.84 25.56 2.23
CA ASP A 71 -2.86 24.40 3.12
C ASP A 71 -3.09 23.08 2.33
N LYS A 72 -3.98 23.11 1.34
CA LYS A 72 -4.19 21.95 0.45
C LYS A 72 -2.94 21.60 -0.35
N SER A 73 -2.25 22.61 -0.88
CA SER A 73 -1.02 22.41 -1.66
C SER A 73 0.13 21.88 -0.80
N GLU A 74 0.28 22.36 0.44
CA GLU A 74 1.27 21.85 1.39
C GLU A 74 1.00 20.41 1.79
N ASN A 75 -0.24 20.08 2.13
CA ASN A 75 -0.63 18.71 2.45
C ASN A 75 -0.40 17.74 1.27
N GLN A 76 -0.72 18.18 0.05
CA GLN A 76 -0.46 17.40 -1.16
C GLN A 76 1.04 17.19 -1.38
N LYS A 77 1.87 18.21 -1.16
CA LYS A 77 3.33 18.11 -1.26
C LYS A 77 3.89 17.09 -0.26
N ILE A 78 3.47 17.17 1.00
CA ILE A 78 3.90 16.22 2.05
C ILE A 78 3.53 14.78 1.66
N PHE A 79 2.28 14.58 1.19
CA PHE A 79 1.85 13.27 0.73
C PHE A 79 2.71 12.74 -0.41
N LEU A 80 2.99 13.57 -1.42
CA LEU A 80 3.83 13.19 -2.55
C LEU A 80 5.28 12.90 -2.14
N GLU A 81 5.85 13.67 -1.20
CA GLU A 81 7.21 13.42 -0.68
C GLU A 81 7.29 12.08 0.02
N VAL A 82 6.32 11.75 0.87
CA VAL A 82 6.27 10.44 1.56
C VAL A 82 6.10 9.30 0.57
N ALA A 83 5.20 9.46 -0.42
CA ALA A 83 4.93 8.42 -1.39
C ALA A 83 6.13 8.17 -2.33
N VAL A 84 6.77 9.22 -2.81
CA VAL A 84 7.98 9.08 -3.66
C VAL A 84 9.12 8.44 -2.88
N ASN A 85 9.39 8.88 -1.64
CA ASN A 85 10.44 8.27 -0.82
C ASN A 85 10.19 6.78 -0.56
N GLU A 86 8.94 6.38 -0.26
CA GLU A 86 8.60 4.97 -0.05
C GLU A 86 8.82 4.11 -1.31
N LEU A 87 8.50 4.66 -2.49
CA LEU A 87 8.72 3.98 -3.77
C LEU A 87 10.21 3.97 -4.17
N ASP A 88 10.97 5.02 -3.83
CA ASP A 88 12.44 5.07 -3.97
C ASP A 88 13.10 3.99 -3.11
N GLU A 89 12.70 3.84 -1.84
CA GLU A 89 13.22 2.81 -0.94
C GLU A 89 12.83 1.40 -1.41
N LEU A 90 11.65 1.24 -1.98
CA LEU A 90 11.22 -0.04 -2.56
C LEU A 90 12.09 -0.42 -3.76
N ASN A 91 12.51 0.56 -4.57
CA ASN A 91 13.36 0.40 -5.76
C ASN A 91 12.92 -0.78 -6.64
N ILE A 92 11.65 -0.77 -7.04
CA ILE A 92 11.05 -1.84 -7.85
C ILE A 92 11.51 -1.76 -9.30
N ILE A 93 11.65 -2.92 -9.93
CA ILE A 93 12.00 -3.07 -11.34
C ILE A 93 10.80 -3.66 -12.10
N ASP A 94 10.60 -3.22 -13.33
CA ASP A 94 9.53 -3.73 -14.19
C ASP A 94 9.59 -5.26 -14.32
N GLY A 95 8.46 -5.93 -14.10
CA GLY A 95 8.34 -7.37 -14.17
C GLY A 95 9.01 -8.13 -13.00
N GLU A 96 9.44 -7.43 -11.94
CA GLU A 96 10.12 -8.05 -10.79
C GLU A 96 9.24 -9.09 -10.11
N GLU A 97 7.93 -8.84 -9.96
CA GLU A 97 7.03 -9.81 -9.33
C GLU A 97 7.02 -11.15 -10.09
N THR A 98 6.93 -11.10 -11.41
CA THR A 98 6.94 -12.31 -12.25
C THR A 98 8.24 -13.08 -12.09
N GLN A 99 9.39 -12.40 -12.13
CA GLN A 99 10.69 -13.02 -11.93
C GLN A 99 10.85 -13.66 -10.54
N LEU A 100 10.35 -12.99 -9.51
CA LEU A 100 10.37 -13.52 -8.14
C LEU A 100 9.47 -14.75 -7.99
N ILE A 101 8.30 -14.76 -8.63
CA ILE A 101 7.39 -15.91 -8.65
C ILE A 101 8.05 -17.11 -9.35
N GLU A 102 8.68 -16.89 -10.50
CA GLU A 102 9.38 -17.95 -11.23
C GLU A 102 10.52 -18.55 -10.39
N LYS A 103 11.39 -17.71 -9.83
CA LYS A 103 12.48 -18.14 -8.94
C LYS A 103 11.98 -18.89 -7.71
N ARG A 104 10.88 -18.41 -7.11
CA ARG A 104 10.22 -19.07 -5.98
C ARG A 104 9.77 -20.49 -6.34
N LEU A 105 9.14 -20.65 -7.51
CA LEU A 105 8.69 -21.96 -8.00
C LEU A 105 9.87 -22.90 -8.25
N GLU A 106 10.96 -22.41 -8.83
CA GLU A 106 12.20 -23.20 -9.03
C GLU A 106 12.76 -23.71 -7.70
N LEU A 107 12.87 -22.83 -6.68
CA LEU A 107 13.38 -23.21 -5.36
C LEU A 107 12.47 -24.22 -4.65
N ILE A 108 11.15 -24.02 -4.68
CA ILE A 108 10.21 -24.99 -4.12
C ILE A 108 10.29 -26.35 -4.79
N ASN A 109 10.48 -26.38 -6.12
CA ASN A 109 10.64 -27.64 -6.84
C ASN A 109 11.97 -28.31 -6.50
N ALA A 110 13.06 -27.54 -6.38
CA ALA A 110 14.36 -28.07 -5.95
C ALA A 110 14.26 -28.67 -4.54
N GLU A 111 13.61 -27.99 -3.60
CA GLU A 111 13.38 -28.51 -2.24
C GLU A 111 12.60 -29.84 -2.25
N LYS A 112 11.54 -29.96 -3.04
CA LYS A 112 10.77 -31.18 -3.18
C LYS A 112 11.63 -32.34 -3.72
N ILE A 113 12.46 -32.05 -4.72
CA ILE A 113 13.36 -33.06 -5.31
C ILE A 113 14.36 -33.55 -4.27
N ILE A 114 15.01 -32.64 -3.54
CA ILE A 114 15.97 -32.99 -2.48
C ILE A 114 15.31 -33.82 -1.39
N ASN A 115 14.13 -33.41 -0.90
CA ASN A 115 13.42 -34.16 0.13
C ASN A 115 13.03 -35.56 -0.34
N SER A 116 12.68 -35.73 -1.62
CA SER A 116 12.38 -37.03 -2.21
C SER A 116 13.63 -37.89 -2.32
N LEU A 117 14.75 -37.30 -2.76
CA LEU A 117 16.05 -38.00 -2.85
C LEU A 117 16.54 -38.42 -1.48
N ASN A 118 16.47 -37.56 -0.47
CA ASN A 118 16.87 -37.88 0.90
C ASN A 118 16.00 -38.99 1.50
N THR A 119 14.71 -38.99 1.23
CA THR A 119 13.80 -40.07 1.66
C THR A 119 14.16 -41.38 0.99
N ALA A 120 14.43 -41.36 -0.31
CA ALA A 120 14.87 -42.55 -1.05
C ALA A 120 16.24 -43.09 -0.55
N LEU A 121 17.19 -42.20 -0.28
CA LEU A 121 18.49 -42.53 0.30
C LEU A 121 18.33 -43.22 1.67
N GLN A 122 17.46 -42.73 2.54
CA GLN A 122 17.19 -43.39 3.83
C GLN A 122 16.60 -44.80 3.66
N LEU A 123 15.68 -44.96 2.68
CA LEU A 123 15.07 -46.26 2.42
C LEU A 123 16.05 -47.27 1.80
N ILE A 124 17.01 -46.80 1.04
CA ILE A 124 18.03 -47.68 0.36
C ILE A 124 19.24 -47.87 1.27
N GLY A 125 19.88 -46.82 1.75
CA GLY A 125 21.17 -46.86 2.42
C GLY A 125 21.12 -46.63 3.94
N GLY A 126 19.95 -46.36 4.55
CA GLY A 126 19.83 -46.16 5.99
C GLY A 126 20.11 -47.43 6.80
N ASP A 127 20.19 -47.33 8.15
CA ASP A 127 20.49 -48.41 9.07
C ASP A 127 19.61 -49.67 8.89
N ASN A 128 18.35 -49.49 8.52
CA ASN A 128 17.40 -50.52 8.15
C ASN A 128 17.00 -50.45 6.68
N GLY A 129 17.84 -49.88 5.83
CA GLY A 129 17.58 -49.71 4.42
C GLY A 129 17.80 -51.03 3.63
N ALA A 130 17.43 -50.96 2.33
CA ALA A 130 17.49 -52.16 1.47
C ALA A 130 18.89 -52.76 1.38
N VAL A 131 19.94 -51.95 1.31
CA VAL A 131 21.35 -52.42 1.30
C VAL A 131 21.66 -53.20 2.56
N SER A 132 21.29 -52.71 3.71
CA SER A 132 21.51 -53.38 5.00
C SER A 132 20.72 -54.68 5.11
N LEU A 133 19.44 -54.69 4.67
CA LEU A 133 18.59 -55.87 4.67
C LEU A 133 19.12 -56.98 3.74
N VAL A 134 19.59 -56.62 2.53
CA VAL A 134 20.19 -57.56 1.58
C VAL A 134 21.52 -58.11 2.13
N GLY A 135 22.36 -57.23 2.71
CA GLY A 135 23.60 -57.66 3.37
C GLY A 135 23.38 -58.61 4.55
N ASN A 136 22.32 -58.39 5.33
CA ASN A 136 21.91 -59.30 6.41
C ASN A 136 21.43 -60.66 5.86
N ALA A 137 20.68 -60.67 4.75
CA ALA A 137 20.24 -61.90 4.11
C ALA A 137 21.47 -62.70 3.57
N GLN A 138 22.45 -62.03 2.99
CA GLN A 138 23.72 -62.65 2.55
C GLN A 138 24.44 -63.31 3.72
N LYS A 139 24.58 -62.63 4.89
CA LYS A 139 25.21 -63.16 6.09
C LYS A 139 24.51 -64.39 6.61
N VAL A 140 23.19 -64.45 6.59
CA VAL A 140 22.40 -65.59 7.03
C VAL A 140 22.61 -66.81 6.11
N LEU A 141 22.82 -66.60 4.82
CA LEU A 141 23.03 -67.63 3.82
C LEU A 141 24.47 -68.07 3.71
N ASP A 142 25.46 -67.36 4.26
CA ASP A 142 26.91 -67.64 4.20
C ASP A 142 27.27 -69.07 4.62
N PRO A 143 26.73 -69.67 5.73
CA PRO A 143 27.07 -71.03 6.15
C PRO A 143 26.65 -72.10 5.15
N VAL A 144 25.74 -71.81 4.24
CA VAL A 144 25.25 -72.77 3.23
C VAL A 144 25.67 -72.40 1.78
N SER A 145 26.42 -71.32 1.63
CA SER A 145 26.76 -70.65 0.36
C SER A 145 27.43 -71.65 -0.62
N GLU A 146 28.34 -72.52 -0.19
CA GLU A 146 29.01 -73.51 -1.01
C GLU A 146 28.05 -74.47 -1.73
N ARG A 147 26.87 -74.70 -1.18
CA ARG A 147 25.90 -75.66 -1.75
C ARG A 147 24.91 -74.98 -2.72
N ILE A 148 24.76 -73.66 -2.65
CA ILE A 148 23.81 -72.93 -3.43
C ILE A 148 24.42 -71.72 -4.17
N ILE A 149 25.70 -71.78 -4.49
CA ILE A 149 26.50 -70.67 -5.03
C ILE A 149 25.89 -70.05 -6.31
N LYS A 150 25.33 -70.87 -7.18
CA LYS A 150 24.72 -70.43 -8.44
C LYS A 150 23.37 -69.70 -8.22
N GLU A 151 22.68 -70.06 -7.16
CA GLU A 151 21.38 -69.51 -6.79
C GLU A 151 21.50 -68.17 -6.02
N LEU A 152 22.72 -67.85 -5.52
CA LEU A 152 23.01 -66.58 -4.83
C LEU A 152 23.37 -65.41 -5.77
N ASP A 153 23.79 -65.73 -7.03
CA ASP A 153 24.14 -64.72 -8.05
C ASP A 153 23.14 -63.54 -8.19
N PRO A 154 21.80 -63.76 -8.17
CA PRO A 154 20.85 -62.66 -8.20
C PRO A 154 20.89 -61.75 -6.96
N LEU A 155 21.19 -62.32 -5.76
CA LEU A 155 21.27 -61.56 -4.52
C LEU A 155 22.53 -60.69 -4.45
N GLU A 156 23.67 -61.22 -4.97
CA GLU A 156 24.90 -60.45 -5.07
C GLU A 156 24.76 -59.28 -6.07
N ARG A 157 24.12 -59.52 -7.21
CA ARG A 157 23.82 -58.45 -8.19
C ARG A 157 22.88 -57.43 -7.61
N ALA A 158 21.83 -57.83 -6.87
CA ALA A 158 20.91 -56.90 -6.22
C ALA A 158 21.64 -56.00 -5.19
N ALA A 159 22.58 -56.57 -4.42
CA ALA A 159 23.38 -55.78 -3.48
C ALA A 159 24.27 -54.75 -4.19
N ALA A 160 24.91 -55.14 -5.30
CA ALA A 160 25.77 -54.24 -6.10
C ALA A 160 24.93 -53.08 -6.74
N GLU A 161 23.80 -53.41 -7.35
CA GLU A 161 22.89 -52.43 -7.95
C GLU A 161 22.31 -51.45 -6.93
N LEU A 162 21.95 -51.93 -5.73
CA LEU A 162 21.47 -51.06 -4.65
C LEU A 162 22.57 -50.11 -4.16
N ALA A 163 23.80 -50.58 -3.99
CA ALA A 163 24.94 -49.75 -3.60
C ALA A 163 25.28 -48.69 -4.67
N GLU A 164 25.22 -49.05 -5.96
CA GLU A 164 25.39 -48.11 -7.04
C GLU A 164 24.27 -47.06 -7.07
N THR A 165 23.02 -47.49 -6.88
CA THR A 165 21.85 -46.59 -6.80
C THR A 165 21.99 -45.60 -5.65
N GLU A 166 22.46 -46.05 -4.47
CA GLU A 166 22.71 -45.19 -3.32
C GLU A 166 23.72 -44.08 -3.66
N LEU A 167 24.83 -44.43 -4.31
CA LEU A 167 25.86 -43.49 -4.74
C LEU A 167 25.30 -42.45 -5.76
N ILE A 168 24.50 -42.90 -6.72
CA ILE A 168 23.87 -42.03 -7.72
C ILE A 168 22.92 -41.05 -7.04
N LEU A 169 22.06 -41.53 -6.16
CA LEU A 169 21.09 -40.68 -5.45
C LEU A 169 21.79 -39.67 -4.52
N ALA A 170 22.85 -40.09 -3.82
CA ALA A 170 23.66 -39.23 -2.98
C ALA A 170 24.31 -38.09 -3.78
N ARG A 171 24.85 -38.43 -4.95
CA ARG A 171 25.42 -37.45 -5.88
C ARG A 171 24.36 -36.47 -6.37
N LEU A 172 23.22 -36.96 -6.84
CA LEU A 172 22.12 -36.10 -7.30
C LEU A 172 21.62 -35.18 -6.20
N ALA A 173 21.54 -35.66 -4.95
CA ALA A 173 21.15 -34.83 -3.81
C ALA A 173 22.20 -33.74 -3.49
N SER A 174 23.48 -34.01 -3.71
CA SER A 174 24.56 -33.04 -3.47
C SER A 174 24.67 -31.98 -4.57
N ASP A 175 24.31 -32.34 -5.80
CA ASP A 175 24.41 -31.45 -6.96
C ASP A 175 23.32 -30.39 -7.01
N ILE A 176 22.24 -30.56 -6.24
CA ILE A 176 21.15 -29.57 -6.12
C ILE A 176 21.48 -28.62 -4.98
N GLU A 177 21.85 -27.37 -5.31
CA GLU A 177 22.04 -26.32 -4.32
C GLU A 177 20.70 -25.94 -3.68
N MET A 178 20.59 -26.15 -2.38
CA MET A 178 19.46 -25.70 -1.58
C MET A 178 19.85 -24.46 -0.81
N ASP A 179 19.33 -23.33 -1.23
CA ASP A 179 19.45 -22.06 -0.50
C ASP A 179 18.10 -21.71 0.14
N SER A 180 17.84 -22.29 1.33
CA SER A 180 16.61 -22.05 2.07
C SER A 180 16.46 -20.60 2.50
N GLY A 181 17.54 -19.88 2.73
CA GLY A 181 17.54 -18.44 3.04
C GLY A 181 17.03 -17.63 1.87
N ARG A 182 17.34 -18.04 0.65
CA ARG A 182 16.92 -17.34 -0.57
C ARG A 182 15.42 -17.42 -0.84
N LEU A 183 14.75 -18.50 -0.43
CA LEU A 183 13.31 -18.62 -0.53
C LEU A 183 12.62 -17.61 0.40
N GLU A 184 13.08 -17.47 1.64
CA GLU A 184 12.57 -16.51 2.62
C GLU A 184 12.80 -15.08 2.13
N GLU A 185 13.96 -14.74 1.60
CA GLU A 185 14.25 -13.43 1.00
C GLU A 185 13.31 -13.08 -0.16
N ILE A 186 13.00 -14.06 -1.02
CA ILE A 186 12.05 -13.88 -2.13
C ILE A 186 10.64 -13.67 -1.62
N ASP A 187 10.19 -14.44 -0.63
CA ASP A 187 8.85 -14.29 -0.02
C ASP A 187 8.70 -12.94 0.68
N ASP A 188 9.71 -12.48 1.39
CA ASP A 188 9.75 -11.16 2.01
C ASP A 188 9.72 -10.05 0.97
N ARG A 189 10.47 -10.20 -0.12
CA ARG A 189 10.46 -9.21 -1.21
C ARG A 189 9.10 -9.13 -1.91
N LEU A 190 8.51 -10.28 -2.24
CA LEU A 190 7.15 -10.36 -2.80
C LEU A 190 6.11 -9.73 -1.87
N SER A 191 6.20 -10.01 -0.58
CA SER A 191 5.29 -9.45 0.43
C SER A 191 5.39 -7.92 0.47
N ARG A 192 6.60 -7.35 0.46
CA ARG A 192 6.84 -5.90 0.44
C ARG A 192 6.27 -5.26 -0.82
N VAL A 193 6.59 -5.78 -1.99
CA VAL A 193 6.10 -5.27 -3.28
C VAL A 193 4.57 -5.25 -3.32
N ARG A 194 3.93 -6.37 -2.96
CA ARG A 194 2.47 -6.50 -2.93
C ARG A 194 1.81 -5.61 -1.87
N SER A 195 2.46 -5.39 -0.74
CA SER A 195 1.95 -4.50 0.31
C SER A 195 1.89 -3.06 -0.17
N VAL A 196 2.96 -2.58 -0.82
CA VAL A 196 3.00 -1.22 -1.38
C VAL A 196 2.01 -1.07 -2.54
N ALA A 197 1.91 -2.05 -3.44
CA ALA A 197 0.94 -2.05 -4.52
C ALA A 197 -0.51 -1.92 -4.00
N ARG A 198 -0.87 -2.69 -2.96
CA ARG A 198 -2.18 -2.59 -2.31
C ARG A 198 -2.41 -1.24 -1.64
N LYS A 199 -1.39 -0.67 -1.00
CA LYS A 199 -1.49 0.64 -0.35
C LYS A 199 -1.86 1.73 -1.34
N TYR A 200 -1.29 1.68 -2.54
CA TYR A 200 -1.57 2.65 -3.61
C TYR A 200 -2.69 2.21 -4.57
N ASN A 201 -3.31 1.05 -4.32
CA ASN A 201 -4.41 0.49 -5.13
C ASN A 201 -4.04 0.33 -6.61
N VAL A 202 -2.85 -0.19 -6.86
CA VAL A 202 -2.30 -0.51 -8.18
C VAL A 202 -1.79 -1.96 -8.20
N THR A 203 -1.50 -2.49 -9.38
CA THR A 203 -0.79 -3.76 -9.51
C THR A 203 0.72 -3.56 -9.30
N PRO A 204 1.49 -4.60 -8.92
CA PRO A 204 2.94 -4.52 -8.81
C PRO A 204 3.65 -3.99 -10.06
N ASP A 205 3.19 -4.36 -11.24
CA ASP A 205 3.75 -3.90 -12.52
C ASP A 205 3.47 -2.41 -12.79
N GLU A 206 2.43 -1.84 -12.21
CA GLU A 206 2.10 -0.42 -12.34
C GLU A 206 2.89 0.48 -11.37
N LEU A 207 3.59 -0.09 -10.38
CA LEU A 207 4.31 0.70 -9.37
C LEU A 207 5.39 1.59 -9.96
N THR A 208 6.11 1.13 -10.98
CA THR A 208 7.16 1.93 -11.65
C THR A 208 6.56 3.13 -12.37
N ALA A 209 5.44 2.94 -13.06
CA ALA A 209 4.72 4.02 -13.73
C ALA A 209 4.13 5.02 -12.72
N LEU A 210 3.56 4.52 -11.63
CA LEU A 210 3.05 5.34 -10.52
C LEU A 210 4.17 6.18 -9.89
N HIS A 211 5.33 5.56 -9.62
CA HIS A 211 6.49 6.26 -9.07
C HIS A 211 6.91 7.45 -9.94
N LEU A 212 7.02 7.22 -11.25
CA LEU A 212 7.37 8.26 -12.20
C LEU A 212 6.35 9.41 -12.22
N ASP A 213 5.06 9.08 -12.19
CA ASP A 213 3.98 10.07 -12.16
C ASP A 213 4.01 10.92 -10.89
N LEU A 214 4.11 10.30 -9.71
CA LEU A 214 4.19 10.99 -8.42
C LEU A 214 5.46 11.86 -8.32
N ALA A 215 6.60 11.39 -8.82
CA ALA A 215 7.84 12.15 -8.86
C ALA A 215 7.71 13.39 -9.76
N ASN A 216 7.04 13.27 -10.91
CA ASN A 216 6.77 14.39 -11.81
C ASN A 216 5.81 15.41 -11.15
N GLN A 217 4.76 14.97 -10.50
CA GLN A 217 3.84 15.83 -9.74
C GLN A 217 4.56 16.59 -8.64
N LEU A 218 5.41 15.91 -7.86
CA LEU A 218 6.22 16.53 -6.80
C LEU A 218 7.17 17.60 -7.37
N LYS A 219 7.82 17.30 -8.49
CA LYS A 219 8.71 18.24 -9.18
C LYS A 219 7.95 19.48 -9.67
N ALA A 220 6.75 19.30 -10.20
CA ALA A 220 5.90 20.41 -10.66
C ALA A 220 5.50 21.34 -9.51
N ILE A 221 5.11 20.78 -8.35
CA ILE A 221 4.77 21.57 -7.16
C ILE A 221 6.01 22.32 -6.64
N LYS A 222 7.16 21.67 -6.56
CA LYS A 222 8.42 22.31 -6.12
C LYS A 222 8.88 23.43 -7.05
N SER A 223 8.72 23.28 -8.35
CA SER A 223 9.08 24.32 -9.33
C SER A 223 8.11 25.50 -9.31
N GLY A 224 6.79 25.25 -9.24
CA GLY A 224 5.77 26.29 -9.14
C GLY A 224 5.90 27.13 -7.84
N GLY A 225 6.21 26.53 -6.71
CA GLY A 225 6.49 27.23 -5.47
C GLY A 225 7.74 28.11 -5.53
N SER A 226 8.77 27.72 -6.30
CA SER A 226 9.99 28.49 -6.50
C SER A 226 9.78 29.72 -7.38
N GLU A 227 8.89 29.66 -8.37
CA GLU A 227 8.56 30.81 -9.22
C GLU A 227 7.75 31.87 -8.46
N LEU A 228 6.79 31.44 -7.64
CA LEU A 228 6.03 32.34 -6.75
C LEU A 228 6.94 33.06 -5.73
N GLY A 229 7.92 32.37 -5.16
CA GLY A 229 8.89 32.97 -4.25
C GLY A 229 9.81 34.02 -4.92
N LYS A 230 10.12 33.85 -6.19
CA LYS A 230 10.90 34.83 -6.98
C LYS A 230 10.10 36.06 -7.40
N LEU A 231 8.78 35.95 -7.49
CA LEU A 231 7.89 37.09 -7.80
C LEU A 231 7.52 37.90 -6.56
N GLN A 232 7.78 37.38 -5.34
CA GLN A 232 7.54 38.08 -4.09
C GLN A 232 8.79 38.81 -3.53
N SER A 233 9.95 38.56 -4.10
CA SER A 233 11.23 39.23 -3.77
C SER A 233 11.53 40.37 -4.74
#